data_d0bf941bda05ba90a4635da107bf75d9
#
_entry.id   d0bf941bda05ba90a4635da107bf75d9
#
_cell.length_a   1.000
_cell.length_b   1.000
_cell.length_c   1.000
_cell.angle_alpha   90.00
_cell.angle_beta   90.00
_cell.angle_gamma   90.00
#
_symmetry.space_group_name_H-M   'P 1'
#
loop_
_entity.id
_entity.type
_entity.pdbx_description
1 polymer ?
#
loop_
_entity_poly.entity_id
_entity_poly.type
_entity_poly.pdbx_seq_one_letter_code
_entity_poly.pdbx_strand_id
1 'polypeptide(L)'
;LGHCGNMTHFYTCHCMPVSASNGFNLYSPTIHRRLKVAEIKHLVQKFGEAVDFARKCGFDCVEIHAGHAYLLSQFLARRTNHRHDQYGGSFENRCRFLNEALDAVMEHAKDDMAVVVKTNMWDDCWRGVSIEEGIQVAREIAKHKVHGIVLSGGTVSRSPMTILSGAMP
;
A
#
# COMPACT_ATOMS: atom_id res chain seq x y z
N LEU A 1 8.32 5.07 -2.52
CA LEU A 1 8.55 3.98 -1.56
C LEU A 1 7.37 3.01 -1.62
N GLY A 2 7.64 1.71 -1.71
CA GLY A 2 6.59 0.70 -1.80
C GLY A 2 7.12 -0.69 -1.53
N HIS A 3 6.18 -1.64 -1.39
CA HIS A 3 6.46 -3.06 -1.23
C HIS A 3 5.48 -3.86 -2.10
N CYS A 4 6.00 -4.73 -2.96
CA CYS A 4 5.18 -5.45 -3.94
C CYS A 4 4.15 -6.41 -3.32
N GLY A 5 4.36 -6.85 -2.08
CA GLY A 5 3.44 -7.80 -1.44
C GLY A 5 3.38 -9.12 -2.19
N ASN A 6 2.18 -9.62 -2.46
CA ASN A 6 1.97 -10.86 -3.20
C ASN A 6 2.25 -10.76 -4.71
N MET A 7 2.58 -9.55 -5.21
CA MET A 7 3.01 -9.34 -6.59
C MET A 7 4.50 -9.65 -6.80
N THR A 8 5.26 -9.88 -5.72
CA THR A 8 6.65 -10.29 -5.79
C THR A 8 6.74 -11.72 -6.35
N HIS A 9 7.66 -11.93 -7.29
CA HIS A 9 7.90 -13.27 -7.84
C HIS A 9 8.95 -14.01 -7.00
N PHE A 10 8.70 -15.28 -6.69
CA PHE A 10 9.60 -16.12 -5.88
C PHE A 10 11.05 -16.11 -6.40
N TYR A 11 11.23 -16.22 -7.72
CA TYR A 11 12.56 -16.21 -8.34
C TYR A 11 13.30 -14.87 -8.20
N THR A 12 12.58 -13.78 -7.92
CA THR A 12 13.20 -12.45 -7.76
C THR A 12 13.64 -12.21 -6.33
N CYS A 13 12.85 -12.61 -5.35
CA CYS A 13 13.14 -12.34 -3.94
C CYS A 13 13.75 -13.55 -3.19
N HIS A 14 13.79 -14.73 -3.82
CA HIS A 14 14.24 -15.99 -3.21
C HIS A 14 13.57 -16.30 -1.85
N CYS A 15 12.38 -15.77 -1.63
CA CYS A 15 11.60 -15.96 -0.42
C CYS A 15 10.10 -16.04 -0.74
N MET A 16 9.32 -16.58 0.18
CA MET A 16 7.87 -16.64 0.01
C MET A 16 7.28 -15.22 0.05
N PRO A 17 6.57 -14.79 -1.01
CA PRO A 17 5.87 -13.52 -1.02
C PRO A 17 4.92 -13.36 0.15
N VAL A 18 4.69 -12.14 0.59
CA VAL A 18 3.86 -11.80 1.73
C VAL A 18 2.67 -10.95 1.33
N SER A 19 1.60 -10.99 2.13
CA SER A 19 0.37 -10.22 1.89
C SER A 19 -0.38 -9.99 3.21
N ALA A 20 -1.53 -9.32 3.12
CA ALA A 20 -2.45 -9.20 4.24
C ALA A 20 -2.95 -10.56 4.73
N SER A 21 -3.20 -11.52 3.82
CA SER A 21 -3.71 -12.86 4.11
C SER A 21 -2.95 -13.93 3.31
N ASN A 22 -3.12 -15.21 3.67
CA ASN A 22 -2.61 -16.31 2.86
C ASN A 22 -3.41 -16.42 1.56
N GLY A 23 -2.76 -16.86 0.49
CA GLY A 23 -3.44 -17.07 -0.77
C GLY A 23 -2.53 -17.45 -1.93
N PHE A 24 -3.11 -17.40 -3.12
CA PHE A 24 -2.42 -17.62 -4.39
C PHE A 24 -2.66 -16.43 -5.31
N ASN A 25 -1.61 -15.91 -5.90
CA ASN A 25 -1.70 -14.84 -6.89
C ASN A 25 -1.63 -15.45 -8.30
N LEU A 26 -2.74 -15.31 -9.06
CA LEU A 26 -2.82 -15.81 -10.42
C LEU A 26 -1.98 -15.00 -11.43
N TYR A 27 -1.74 -13.74 -11.15
CA TYR A 27 -0.99 -12.84 -12.04
C TYR A 27 0.51 -13.15 -12.04
N SER A 28 1.09 -13.28 -10.85
CA SER A 28 2.44 -13.83 -10.67
C SER A 28 2.29 -15.20 -9.99
N PRO A 29 2.13 -16.32 -10.69
CA PRO A 29 1.61 -17.57 -10.14
C PRO A 29 2.43 -18.06 -8.94
N THR A 30 2.15 -17.48 -7.78
CA THR A 30 2.89 -17.71 -6.53
C THR A 30 1.94 -17.88 -5.34
N ILE A 31 2.30 -18.78 -4.45
CA ILE A 31 1.71 -18.87 -3.10
C ILE A 31 2.31 -17.75 -2.27
N HIS A 32 1.46 -17.07 -1.51
CA HIS A 32 1.90 -16.04 -0.56
C HIS A 32 1.35 -16.31 0.84
N ARG A 33 2.09 -15.87 1.84
CA ARG A 33 1.69 -15.99 3.23
C ARG A 33 1.25 -14.67 3.84
N ARG A 34 0.45 -14.79 4.89
CA ARG A 34 0.06 -13.66 5.73
C ARG A 34 1.28 -13.13 6.51
N LEU A 35 1.43 -11.80 6.55
CA LEU A 35 2.35 -11.13 7.47
C LEU A 35 1.92 -11.34 8.93
N LYS A 36 2.86 -11.64 9.79
CA LYS A 36 2.68 -11.60 11.25
C LYS A 36 2.65 -10.14 11.72
N VAL A 37 2.02 -9.87 12.86
CA VAL A 37 1.94 -8.51 13.43
C VAL A 37 3.35 -7.91 13.64
N ALA A 38 4.29 -8.69 14.16
CA ALA A 38 5.67 -8.24 14.34
C ALA A 38 6.36 -7.86 13.02
N GLU A 39 6.07 -8.59 11.92
CA GLU A 39 6.60 -8.27 10.59
C GLU A 39 5.99 -6.98 10.02
N ILE A 40 4.70 -6.72 10.29
CA ILE A 40 4.06 -5.45 9.92
C ILE A 40 4.75 -4.30 10.64
N LYS A 41 4.98 -4.41 11.96
CA LYS A 41 5.68 -3.38 12.73
C LYS A 41 7.12 -3.15 12.23
N HIS A 42 7.82 -4.22 11.86
CA HIS A 42 9.14 -4.10 11.24
C HIS A 42 9.10 -3.36 9.90
N LEU A 43 8.10 -3.67 9.05
CA LEU A 43 7.92 -2.96 7.77
C LEU A 43 7.57 -1.48 7.97
N VAL A 44 6.77 -1.13 8.98
CA VAL A 44 6.50 0.27 9.35
C VAL A 44 7.82 1.01 9.61
N GLN A 45 8.72 0.45 10.41
CA GLN A 45 10.05 1.02 10.64
C GLN A 45 10.85 1.17 9.34
N LYS A 46 10.80 0.16 8.46
CA LYS A 46 11.49 0.20 7.16
C LYS A 46 10.97 1.28 6.21
N PHE A 47 9.69 1.63 6.28
CA PHE A 47 9.17 2.79 5.54
C PHE A 47 9.80 4.10 6.02
N GLY A 48 9.95 4.30 7.33
CA GLY A 48 10.66 5.46 7.89
C GLY A 48 12.15 5.49 7.51
N GLU A 49 12.87 4.38 7.73
CA GLU A 49 14.30 4.28 7.37
C GLU A 49 14.55 4.55 5.87
N ALA A 50 13.60 4.18 5.00
CA ALA A 50 13.71 4.43 3.56
C ALA A 50 13.66 5.93 3.22
N VAL A 51 13.00 6.76 4.03
CA VAL A 51 13.03 8.22 3.90
C VAL A 51 14.43 8.76 4.17
N ASP A 52 15.08 8.29 5.26
CA ASP A 52 16.44 8.70 5.56
C ASP A 52 17.43 8.29 4.47
N PHE A 53 17.20 7.11 3.87
CA PHE A 53 18.01 6.66 2.74
C PHE A 53 17.79 7.55 1.51
N ALA A 54 16.53 7.87 1.18
CA ALA A 54 16.20 8.79 0.07
C ALA A 54 16.87 10.17 0.27
N ARG A 55 16.81 10.72 1.48
CA ARG A 55 17.47 11.98 1.84
C ARG A 55 18.99 11.90 1.61
N LYS A 56 19.65 10.83 2.05
CA LYS A 56 21.10 10.63 1.82
C LYS A 56 21.45 10.53 0.34
N CYS A 57 20.52 10.10 -0.49
CA CYS A 57 20.65 10.04 -1.95
C CYS A 57 20.34 11.38 -2.65
N GLY A 58 19.96 12.44 -1.91
CA GLY A 58 19.69 13.77 -2.45
C GLY A 58 18.28 13.95 -3.03
N PHE A 59 17.31 13.12 -2.63
CA PHE A 59 15.91 13.31 -3.01
C PHE A 59 15.24 14.34 -2.08
N ASP A 60 14.42 15.22 -2.67
CA ASP A 60 13.64 16.24 -1.96
C ASP A 60 12.20 15.78 -1.67
N CYS A 61 11.78 14.64 -2.26
CA CYS A 61 10.42 14.12 -2.11
C CYS A 61 10.41 12.60 -2.16
N VAL A 62 9.50 12.00 -1.40
CA VAL A 62 9.17 10.57 -1.49
C VAL A 62 7.68 10.38 -1.78
N GLU A 63 7.36 9.44 -2.67
CA GLU A 63 6.00 8.99 -2.90
C GLU A 63 5.79 7.63 -2.22
N ILE A 64 4.77 7.53 -1.36
CA ILE A 64 4.34 6.28 -0.72
C ILE A 64 3.32 5.61 -1.63
N HIS A 65 3.61 4.39 -2.03
CA HIS A 65 2.74 3.64 -2.94
C HIS A 65 1.72 2.79 -2.18
N ALA A 66 0.47 3.28 -2.14
CA ALA A 66 -0.66 2.63 -1.46
C ALA A 66 -1.79 2.22 -2.43
N GLY A 67 -1.46 1.97 -3.69
CA GLY A 67 -2.43 1.61 -4.75
C GLY A 67 -2.10 0.30 -5.46
N HIS A 68 -2.86 0.00 -6.52
CA HIS A 68 -2.64 -1.00 -7.56
C HIS A 68 -2.51 -2.45 -7.08
N ALA A 69 -3.06 -2.79 -5.91
CA ALA A 69 -2.93 -4.09 -5.25
C ALA A 69 -1.50 -4.45 -4.79
N TYR A 70 -0.62 -3.47 -4.57
CA TYR A 70 0.63 -3.66 -3.84
C TYR A 70 0.38 -3.73 -2.33
N LEU A 71 1.43 -3.96 -1.52
CA LEU A 71 1.26 -4.41 -0.13
C LEU A 71 0.31 -3.53 0.70
N LEU A 72 0.48 -2.21 0.74
CA LEU A 72 -0.40 -1.33 1.51
C LEU A 72 -1.86 -1.41 1.02
N SER A 73 -2.06 -1.39 -0.31
CA SER A 73 -3.38 -1.57 -0.93
C SER A 73 -3.99 -2.94 -0.62
N GLN A 74 -3.18 -4.01 -0.50
CA GLN A 74 -3.67 -5.34 -0.12
C GLN A 74 -4.28 -5.38 1.29
N PHE A 75 -3.87 -4.48 2.18
CA PHE A 75 -4.49 -4.34 3.51
C PHE A 75 -5.80 -3.56 3.45
N LEU A 76 -5.92 -2.56 2.57
CA LEU A 76 -7.12 -1.75 2.42
C LEU A 76 -8.30 -2.55 1.84
N ALA A 77 -8.05 -3.38 0.84
CA ALA A 77 -9.08 -4.10 0.10
C ALA A 77 -9.58 -5.35 0.84
N ARG A 78 -10.90 -5.49 0.99
CA ARG A 78 -11.54 -6.70 1.57
C ARG A 78 -11.30 -7.96 0.75
N ARG A 79 -10.96 -7.80 -0.53
CA ARG A 79 -10.62 -8.89 -1.44
C ARG A 79 -9.37 -9.64 -1.00
N THR A 80 -8.39 -8.94 -0.48
CA THR A 80 -7.06 -9.46 -0.12
C THR A 80 -6.84 -9.53 1.39
N ASN A 81 -7.60 -8.74 2.15
CA ASN A 81 -7.50 -8.70 3.60
C ASN A 81 -8.65 -9.46 4.27
N HIS A 82 -8.38 -10.70 4.64
CA HIS A 82 -9.29 -11.58 5.39
C HIS A 82 -8.84 -11.76 6.86
N ARG A 83 -8.12 -10.78 7.40
CA ARG A 83 -7.62 -10.82 8.78
C ARG A 83 -8.73 -10.58 9.78
N HIS A 84 -8.57 -11.17 10.98
CA HIS A 84 -9.45 -11.00 12.14
C HIS A 84 -8.72 -10.36 13.32
N ASP A 85 -7.48 -9.86 13.11
CA ASP A 85 -6.72 -9.11 14.08
C ASP A 85 -6.86 -7.59 13.85
N GLN A 86 -6.08 -6.81 14.58
CA GLN A 86 -6.10 -5.35 14.52
C GLN A 86 -5.79 -4.72 13.15
N TYR A 87 -5.39 -5.50 12.14
CA TYR A 87 -5.12 -5.06 10.78
C TYR A 87 -6.16 -5.52 9.76
N GLY A 88 -7.33 -6.03 10.21
CA GLY A 88 -8.38 -6.51 9.33
C GLY A 88 -9.78 -6.36 9.90
N GLY A 89 -10.79 -6.71 9.10
CA GLY A 89 -12.20 -6.56 9.45
C GLY A 89 -12.72 -5.15 9.18
N SER A 90 -12.79 -4.28 10.18
CA SER A 90 -13.31 -2.91 10.04
C SER A 90 -12.46 -2.05 9.09
N PHE A 91 -13.03 -0.95 8.60
CA PHE A 91 -12.32 0.00 7.75
C PHE A 91 -11.08 0.56 8.46
N GLU A 92 -11.22 0.98 9.71
CA GLU A 92 -10.14 1.52 10.54
C GLU A 92 -8.98 0.52 10.69
N ASN A 93 -9.30 -0.74 10.94
CA ASN A 93 -8.29 -1.80 11.05
C ASN A 93 -7.58 -2.05 9.72
N ARG A 94 -8.30 -2.00 8.60
CA ARG A 94 -7.70 -2.15 7.27
C ARG A 94 -6.79 -0.98 6.91
N CYS A 95 -7.08 0.24 7.38
CA CYS A 95 -6.25 1.42 7.21
C CYS A 95 -5.04 1.47 8.17
N ARG A 96 -5.05 0.69 9.25
CA ARG A 96 -4.04 0.78 10.33
C ARG A 96 -2.60 0.66 9.83
N PHE A 97 -2.30 -0.28 8.95
CA PHE A 97 -0.92 -0.44 8.43
C PHE A 97 -0.49 0.78 7.60
N LEU A 98 -1.38 1.32 6.77
CA LEU A 98 -1.12 2.55 6.02
C LEU A 98 -0.86 3.72 6.98
N ASN A 99 -1.73 3.91 7.98
CA ASN A 99 -1.59 5.01 8.95
C ASN A 99 -0.27 4.90 9.73
N GLU A 100 0.06 3.72 10.26
CA GLU A 100 1.33 3.51 10.97
C GLU A 100 2.56 3.74 10.07
N ALA A 101 2.50 3.33 8.80
CA ALA A 101 3.58 3.58 7.85
C ALA A 101 3.72 5.09 7.54
N LEU A 102 2.61 5.82 7.44
CA LEU A 102 2.62 7.27 7.24
C LEU A 102 3.15 8.00 8.47
N ASP A 103 2.78 7.59 9.68
CA ASP A 103 3.34 8.16 10.92
C ASP A 103 4.88 8.03 10.93
N ALA A 104 5.40 6.83 10.65
CA ALA A 104 6.84 6.60 10.59
C ALA A 104 7.51 7.42 9.47
N VAL A 105 6.90 7.49 8.29
CA VAL A 105 7.42 8.28 7.17
C VAL A 105 7.47 9.76 7.51
N MET A 106 6.41 10.32 8.10
CA MET A 106 6.35 11.74 8.47
C MET A 106 7.33 12.09 9.59
N GLU A 107 7.51 11.19 10.57
CA GLU A 107 8.52 11.35 11.62
C GLU A 107 9.94 11.45 11.03
N HIS A 108 10.26 10.62 10.03
CA HIS A 108 11.56 10.63 9.35
C HIS A 108 11.69 11.75 8.30
N ALA A 109 10.59 12.17 7.66
CA ALA A 109 10.60 13.22 6.65
C ALA A 109 10.96 14.60 7.24
N LYS A 110 10.52 14.88 8.47
CA LYS A 110 10.71 16.18 9.14
C LYS A 110 10.20 17.33 8.25
N ASP A 111 10.93 18.44 8.23
CA ASP A 111 10.57 19.65 7.47
C ASP A 111 11.35 19.78 6.15
N ASP A 112 12.26 18.84 5.85
CA ASP A 112 13.19 18.91 4.73
C ASP A 112 12.89 17.92 3.58
N MET A 113 11.85 17.08 3.73
CA MET A 113 11.44 16.09 2.74
C MET A 113 9.95 16.18 2.46
N ALA A 114 9.59 16.43 1.23
CA ALA A 114 8.17 16.35 0.83
C ALA A 114 7.68 14.89 0.82
N VAL A 115 6.45 14.68 1.25
CA VAL A 115 5.80 13.35 1.25
C VAL A 115 4.52 13.44 0.46
N VAL A 116 4.39 12.61 -0.58
CA VAL A 116 3.15 12.41 -1.30
C VAL A 116 2.70 10.96 -1.20
N VAL A 117 1.41 10.69 -1.33
CA VAL A 117 0.87 9.33 -1.25
C VAL A 117 0.08 9.03 -2.51
N LYS A 118 0.46 7.97 -3.21
CA LYS A 118 -0.31 7.45 -4.33
C LYS A 118 -1.29 6.38 -3.84
N THR A 119 -2.59 6.61 -4.07
CA THR A 119 -3.65 5.68 -3.66
C THR A 119 -4.70 5.53 -4.75
N ASN A 120 -5.45 4.43 -4.70
CA ASN A 120 -6.55 4.22 -5.62
C ASN A 120 -7.81 4.95 -5.17
N MET A 121 -8.52 5.58 -6.15
CA MET A 121 -9.90 6.03 -5.96
C MET A 121 -10.84 4.84 -5.87
N TRP A 122 -10.59 3.79 -6.67
CA TRP A 122 -11.29 2.51 -6.62
C TRP A 122 -10.42 1.41 -7.28
N ASP A 123 -10.67 0.16 -6.94
CA ASP A 123 -9.88 -0.97 -7.43
C ASP A 123 -10.44 -1.60 -8.70
N ASP A 124 -11.64 -1.19 -9.14
CA ASP A 124 -12.34 -1.74 -10.31
C ASP A 124 -12.45 -3.28 -10.27
N CYS A 125 -12.74 -3.83 -9.10
CA CYS A 125 -12.92 -5.27 -8.92
C CYS A 125 -13.78 -5.60 -7.70
N TRP A 126 -14.40 -6.79 -7.72
CA TRP A 126 -15.25 -7.27 -6.64
C TRP A 126 -14.49 -7.33 -5.30
N ARG A 127 -15.09 -6.73 -4.25
CA ARG A 127 -14.51 -6.58 -2.90
C ARG A 127 -13.16 -5.84 -2.86
N GLY A 128 -12.79 -5.14 -3.91
CA GLY A 128 -11.75 -4.13 -3.89
C GLY A 128 -12.18 -2.90 -3.10
N VAL A 129 -11.37 -1.87 -3.10
CA VAL A 129 -11.70 -0.56 -2.55
C VAL A 129 -12.77 0.07 -3.46
N SER A 130 -13.95 0.45 -2.92
CA SER A 130 -14.97 1.20 -3.64
C SER A 130 -14.61 2.69 -3.71
N ILE A 131 -15.33 3.47 -4.53
CA ILE A 131 -15.14 4.94 -4.60
C ILE A 131 -15.37 5.57 -3.22
N GLU A 132 -16.41 5.15 -2.50
CA GLU A 132 -16.73 5.67 -1.15
C GLU A 132 -15.62 5.33 -0.16
N GLU A 133 -15.09 4.10 -0.20
CA GLU A 133 -13.94 3.72 0.62
C GLU A 133 -12.66 4.46 0.18
N GLY A 134 -12.45 4.69 -1.12
CA GLY A 134 -11.32 5.48 -1.64
C GLY A 134 -11.30 6.91 -1.13
N ILE A 135 -12.48 7.56 -1.09
CA ILE A 135 -12.65 8.88 -0.47
C ILE A 135 -12.29 8.84 1.03
N GLN A 136 -12.72 7.80 1.75
CA GLN A 136 -12.39 7.65 3.16
C GLN A 136 -10.88 7.41 3.36
N VAL A 137 -10.24 6.58 2.52
CA VAL A 137 -8.78 6.37 2.54
C VAL A 137 -8.04 7.68 2.31
N ALA A 138 -8.46 8.51 1.33
CA ALA A 138 -7.86 9.82 1.10
C ALA A 138 -7.99 10.74 2.31
N ARG A 139 -9.12 10.70 3.02
CA ARG A 139 -9.32 11.44 4.27
C ARG A 139 -8.41 10.93 5.40
N GLU A 140 -8.21 9.62 5.52
CA GLU A 140 -7.25 9.06 6.49
C GLU A 140 -5.83 9.55 6.17
N ILE A 141 -5.39 9.47 4.91
CA ILE A 141 -4.08 9.96 4.48
C ILE A 141 -3.90 11.45 4.80
N ALA A 142 -4.91 12.28 4.58
CA ALA A 142 -4.84 13.72 4.84
C ALA A 142 -4.63 14.08 6.32
N LYS A 143 -5.02 13.21 7.26
CA LYS A 143 -4.79 13.43 8.71
C LYS A 143 -3.30 13.48 9.06
N HIS A 144 -2.45 12.83 8.29
CA HIS A 144 -0.99 12.81 8.48
C HIS A 144 -0.28 14.06 7.94
N LYS A 145 -1.03 15.04 7.41
CA LYS A 145 -0.50 16.31 6.85
C LYS A 145 0.53 16.07 5.74
N VAL A 146 0.31 15.05 4.92
CA VAL A 146 1.13 14.79 3.72
C VAL A 146 1.03 15.97 2.74
N HIS A 147 2.05 16.18 1.92
CA HIS A 147 2.17 17.32 1.01
C HIS A 147 1.29 17.17 -0.25
N GLY A 148 0.86 15.94 -0.56
CA GLY A 148 -0.03 15.70 -1.69
C GLY A 148 -0.54 14.27 -1.74
N ILE A 149 -1.64 14.08 -2.50
CA ILE A 149 -2.21 12.77 -2.79
C ILE A 149 -2.30 12.61 -4.31
N VAL A 150 -1.69 11.54 -4.82
CA VAL A 150 -1.77 11.16 -6.23
C VAL A 150 -2.88 10.13 -6.38
N LEU A 151 -3.94 10.51 -7.09
CA LEU A 151 -5.10 9.65 -7.32
C LEU A 151 -4.87 8.75 -8.53
N SER A 152 -5.18 7.48 -8.37
CA SER A 152 -5.10 6.45 -9.41
C SER A 152 -6.28 5.50 -9.30
N GLY A 153 -6.33 4.46 -10.13
CA GLY A 153 -7.39 3.45 -10.08
C GLY A 153 -6.90 2.08 -10.56
N GLY A 154 -7.73 1.08 -10.33
CA GLY A 154 -7.50 -0.27 -10.79
C GLY A 154 -6.44 -1.07 -10.03
N THR A 155 -6.31 -2.30 -10.43
CA THR A 155 -5.34 -3.25 -9.86
C THR A 155 -4.56 -3.94 -10.97
N VAL A 156 -3.24 -4.13 -10.77
CA VAL A 156 -2.37 -4.76 -11.76
C VAL A 156 -2.87 -6.14 -12.20
N SER A 157 -3.46 -6.90 -11.27
CA SER A 157 -3.88 -8.28 -11.52
C SER A 157 -5.30 -8.45 -12.06
N ARG A 158 -6.15 -7.41 -12.03
CA ARG A 158 -7.58 -7.53 -12.39
C ARG A 158 -8.06 -6.47 -13.36
N SER A 159 -7.61 -5.25 -13.20
CA SER A 159 -8.04 -4.10 -14.00
C SER A 159 -6.84 -3.24 -14.43
N PRO A 160 -5.84 -3.82 -15.11
CA PRO A 160 -4.62 -3.09 -15.47
C PRO A 160 -4.90 -1.90 -16.42
N MET A 161 -5.98 -1.97 -17.19
CA MET A 161 -6.33 -0.90 -18.13
C MET A 161 -6.71 0.40 -17.43
N THR A 162 -7.26 0.34 -16.22
CA THR A 162 -7.62 1.54 -15.44
C THR A 162 -6.41 2.22 -14.78
N ILE A 163 -5.24 1.58 -14.78
CA ILE A 163 -3.99 2.17 -14.33
C ILE A 163 -3.36 3.02 -15.43
N LEU A 164 -3.62 2.67 -16.69
CA LEU A 164 -3.00 3.33 -17.84
C LEU A 164 -3.65 4.68 -18.10
N SER A 165 -2.83 5.72 -18.15
CA SER A 165 -3.27 7.07 -18.51
C SER A 165 -3.88 7.08 -19.92
N GLY A 166 -5.10 7.63 -20.04
CA GLY A 166 -5.83 7.68 -21.32
C GLY A 166 -6.64 6.44 -21.69
N ALA A 167 -6.63 5.37 -20.85
CA ALA A 167 -7.46 4.19 -21.04
C ALA A 167 -8.85 4.30 -20.36
N MET A 168 -9.15 5.43 -19.77
CA MET A 168 -10.47 5.72 -19.20
C MET A 168 -11.43 6.15 -20.30
N PRO A 169 -12.65 5.57 -20.40
CA PRO A 169 -13.64 6.00 -21.36
C PRO A 169 -14.14 7.41 -21.11
#